data_adc49cecfc4a37971e0bba6d1ee9b6a6
#
_entry.id   adc49cecfc4a37971e0bba6d1ee9b6a6
#
_cell.length_a   1.000
_cell.length_b   1.000
_cell.length_c   1.000
_cell.angle_alpha   90.00
_cell.angle_beta   90.00
_cell.angle_gamma   90.00
#
_symmetry.space_group_name_H-M   'P 1'
#
loop_
_entity.id
_entity.type
_entity.pdbx_description
1 polymer ?
#
loop_
_entity_poly.entity_id
_entity_poly.type
_entity_poly.pdbx_seq_one_letter_code
_entity_poly.pdbx_strand_id
1 'polypeptide(L)'
;MIKFNTKLLFLSFLLLISLRPLQSAEMVDPIKVDWSFKGLTGTFDRASLQRGFQVYKEVCASCHSMQYLSYRNLGEPGGPEFSEQEVKAIAASFEIEDGPDSQGEMFTRPGKPSDKFKSPYPNTQAATAANGGAYPPDMSVLVKARKGG
;
A
#
# COMPACT_ATOMS: atom_id res chain seq x y z
N MET A 1 15.84 36.54 -55.50
CA MET A 1 14.66 35.77 -55.01
C MET A 1 15.19 34.64 -54.13
N ILE A 2 14.99 34.74 -52.80
CA ILE A 2 15.41 33.73 -51.83
C ILE A 2 14.38 32.60 -51.89
N LYS A 3 14.81 31.42 -52.41
CA LYS A 3 13.94 30.23 -52.37
C LYS A 3 13.85 29.73 -50.93
N PHE A 4 12.75 30.03 -50.26
CA PHE A 4 12.46 29.54 -48.91
C PHE A 4 12.22 28.03 -48.97
N ASN A 5 13.04 27.28 -48.23
CA ASN A 5 12.94 25.83 -48.21
C ASN A 5 11.81 25.42 -47.27
N THR A 6 10.64 25.11 -47.83
CA THR A 6 9.43 24.74 -47.09
C THR A 6 9.64 23.53 -46.16
N LYS A 7 10.58 22.63 -46.50
CA LYS A 7 10.93 21.49 -45.62
C LYS A 7 11.65 21.94 -44.35
N LEU A 8 12.47 22.99 -44.42
CA LEU A 8 13.18 23.54 -43.27
C LEU A 8 12.23 24.26 -42.32
N LEU A 9 11.23 24.96 -42.88
CA LEU A 9 10.13 25.59 -42.09
C LEU A 9 9.25 24.57 -41.38
N PHE A 10 8.94 23.45 -42.05
CA PHE A 10 8.15 22.38 -41.45
C PHE A 10 8.89 21.67 -40.31
N LEU A 11 10.20 21.46 -40.51
CA LEU A 11 11.05 20.83 -39.48
C LEU A 11 11.22 21.72 -38.24
N SER A 12 11.38 23.04 -38.44
CA SER A 12 11.45 24.02 -37.31
C SER A 12 10.12 24.15 -36.58
N PHE A 13 9.00 24.06 -37.28
CA PHE A 13 7.66 24.08 -36.68
C PHE A 13 7.39 22.80 -35.86
N LEU A 14 7.83 21.64 -36.34
CA LEU A 14 7.74 20.38 -35.58
C LEU A 14 8.59 20.41 -34.29
N LEU A 15 9.78 21.02 -34.35
CA LEU A 15 10.68 21.17 -33.21
C LEU A 15 10.10 22.09 -32.14
N LEU A 16 9.37 23.14 -32.53
CA LEU A 16 8.70 24.06 -31.59
C LEU A 16 7.51 23.44 -30.86
N ILE A 17 6.82 22.47 -31.47
CA ILE A 17 5.70 21.76 -30.86
C ILE A 17 6.17 20.78 -29.77
N SER A 18 7.40 20.26 -29.86
CA SER A 18 7.98 19.35 -28.88
C SER A 18 8.52 20.03 -27.61
N LEU A 19 8.62 21.35 -27.58
CA LEU A 19 9.03 22.14 -26.41
C LEU A 19 7.86 22.49 -25.48
N ARG A 20 6.97 21.52 -25.21
CA ARG A 20 6.00 21.72 -24.11
C ARG A 20 6.76 21.69 -22.79
N PRO A 21 6.65 22.72 -21.93
CA PRO A 21 7.21 22.64 -20.60
C PRO A 21 6.56 21.44 -19.90
N LEU A 22 7.39 20.52 -19.40
CA LEU A 22 6.91 19.53 -18.43
C LEU A 22 6.45 20.34 -17.21
N GLN A 23 5.15 20.59 -17.11
CA GLN A 23 4.58 21.08 -15.86
C GLN A 23 4.75 19.95 -14.85
N SER A 24 5.70 20.14 -13.94
CA SER A 24 5.78 19.31 -12.74
C SER A 24 4.47 19.53 -11.97
N ALA A 25 3.85 18.42 -11.55
CA ALA A 25 2.68 18.50 -10.69
C ALA A 25 3.02 19.37 -9.47
N GLU A 26 2.22 20.38 -9.22
CA GLU A 26 2.35 21.24 -8.05
C GLU A 26 2.28 20.36 -6.81
N MET A 27 3.34 20.39 -5.98
CA MET A 27 3.35 19.65 -4.73
C MET A 27 2.37 20.32 -3.77
N VAL A 28 1.23 19.69 -3.55
CA VAL A 28 0.27 20.11 -2.54
C VAL A 28 0.84 19.77 -1.17
N ASP A 29 0.98 20.75 -0.29
CA ASP A 29 1.40 20.49 1.09
C ASP A 29 0.39 19.58 1.80
N PRO A 30 0.86 18.54 2.51
CA PRO A 30 -0.02 17.66 3.26
C PRO A 30 -0.79 18.43 4.34
N ILE A 31 -2.03 18.04 4.58
CA ILE A 31 -2.84 18.61 5.65
C ILE A 31 -2.14 18.35 6.99
N LYS A 32 -1.92 19.42 7.76
CA LYS A 32 -1.38 19.30 9.12
C LYS A 32 -2.46 18.77 10.05
N VAL A 33 -2.25 17.57 10.57
CA VAL A 33 -3.15 16.94 11.54
C VAL A 33 -2.48 16.94 12.91
N ASP A 34 -3.25 17.30 13.91
CA ASP A 34 -2.81 17.19 15.30
C ASP A 34 -3.15 15.80 15.85
N TRP A 35 -2.17 14.89 15.69
CA TRP A 35 -2.33 13.49 16.06
C TRP A 35 -2.29 13.32 17.58
N SER A 36 -3.21 12.53 18.13
CA SER A 36 -3.29 12.23 19.58
C SER A 36 -2.03 11.55 20.13
N PHE A 37 -1.25 10.88 19.28
CA PHE A 37 -0.01 10.19 19.66
C PHE A 37 1.25 11.06 19.58
N LYS A 38 1.13 12.37 19.28
CA LYS A 38 2.28 13.29 19.30
C LYS A 38 2.72 13.62 20.72
N GLY A 39 4.05 13.79 20.87
CA GLY A 39 4.68 14.20 22.12
C GLY A 39 4.94 13.06 23.09
N LEU A 40 5.51 13.41 24.26
CA LEU A 40 5.95 12.43 25.26
C LEU A 40 4.80 11.68 25.97
N THR A 41 3.62 12.27 26.01
CA THR A 41 2.43 11.71 26.64
C THR A 41 1.36 11.32 25.63
N GLY A 42 1.71 11.33 24.35
CA GLY A 42 0.79 10.99 23.28
C GLY A 42 0.39 9.52 23.32
N THR A 43 -0.88 9.24 23.07
CA THR A 43 -1.43 7.88 23.02
C THR A 43 -2.22 7.66 21.74
N PHE A 44 -2.22 6.43 21.25
CA PHE A 44 -3.07 6.07 20.14
C PHE A 44 -4.54 5.94 20.57
N ASP A 45 -5.43 6.55 19.81
CA ASP A 45 -6.87 6.34 19.99
C ASP A 45 -7.27 5.00 19.39
N ARG A 46 -7.75 4.08 20.23
CA ARG A 46 -8.12 2.71 19.83
C ARG A 46 -9.17 2.70 18.73
N ALA A 47 -10.22 3.50 18.86
CA ALA A 47 -11.30 3.55 17.88
C ALA A 47 -10.79 4.05 16.51
N SER A 48 -9.87 5.00 16.50
CA SER A 48 -9.20 5.45 15.26
C SER A 48 -8.35 4.37 14.64
N LEU A 49 -7.62 3.57 15.43
CA LEU A 49 -6.84 2.45 14.92
C LEU A 49 -7.72 1.34 14.33
N GLN A 50 -8.87 1.05 14.97
CA GLN A 50 -9.84 0.09 14.45
C GLN A 50 -10.43 0.55 13.10
N ARG A 51 -10.82 1.82 12.98
CA ARG A 51 -11.26 2.40 11.70
C ARG A 51 -10.14 2.40 10.66
N GLY A 52 -8.90 2.70 11.07
CA GLY A 52 -7.73 2.64 10.20
C GLY A 52 -7.48 1.23 9.67
N PHE A 53 -7.62 0.21 10.52
CA PHE A 53 -7.55 -1.18 10.08
C PHE A 53 -8.67 -1.53 9.09
N GLN A 54 -9.88 -1.04 9.32
CA GLN A 54 -10.99 -1.23 8.38
C GLN A 54 -10.66 -0.65 7.02
N VAL A 55 -10.16 0.59 6.96
CA VAL A 55 -9.73 1.23 5.71
C VAL A 55 -8.61 0.42 5.04
N TYR A 56 -7.62 -0.06 5.81
CA TYR A 56 -6.59 -0.92 5.26
C TYR A 56 -7.19 -2.19 4.64
N LYS A 57 -8.03 -2.91 5.38
CA LYS A 57 -8.65 -4.17 4.93
C LYS A 57 -9.50 -3.99 3.67
N GLU A 58 -10.29 -2.93 3.60
CA GLU A 58 -11.28 -2.73 2.53
C GLU A 58 -10.70 -2.02 1.30
N VAL A 59 -9.65 -1.22 1.47
CA VAL A 59 -9.10 -0.39 0.39
C VAL A 59 -7.63 -0.73 0.11
N CYS A 60 -6.74 -0.52 1.09
CA CYS A 60 -5.30 -0.57 0.84
C CYS A 60 -4.79 -1.99 0.57
N ALA A 61 -5.35 -3.00 1.23
CA ALA A 61 -4.94 -4.40 1.14
C ALA A 61 -5.18 -5.01 -0.25
N SER A 62 -5.95 -4.35 -1.12
CA SER A 62 -6.12 -4.78 -2.51
C SER A 62 -4.83 -4.64 -3.35
N CYS A 63 -3.93 -3.75 -2.95
CA CYS A 63 -2.67 -3.48 -3.64
C CYS A 63 -1.43 -3.59 -2.75
N HIS A 64 -1.56 -3.24 -1.45
CA HIS A 64 -0.45 -3.14 -0.52
C HIS A 64 -0.42 -4.28 0.50
N SER A 65 0.76 -4.88 0.66
CA SER A 65 1.02 -5.86 1.72
C SER A 65 1.37 -5.20 3.06
N MET A 66 1.26 -5.98 4.15
CA MET A 66 1.78 -5.68 5.49
C MET A 66 2.44 -6.94 6.07
N GLN A 67 3.52 -7.40 5.44
CA GLN A 67 4.13 -8.72 5.66
C GLN A 67 4.75 -8.90 7.05
N TYR A 68 5.08 -7.82 7.75
CA TYR A 68 5.67 -7.94 9.08
C TYR A 68 4.64 -8.13 10.18
N LEU A 69 3.36 -7.91 9.90
CA LEU A 69 2.27 -8.10 10.85
C LEU A 69 1.62 -9.48 10.71
N SER A 70 1.24 -10.02 11.86
CA SER A 70 0.35 -11.18 11.97
C SER A 70 -1.01 -10.71 12.48
N TYR A 71 -2.08 -11.47 12.22
CA TYR A 71 -3.42 -11.10 12.69
C TYR A 71 -3.49 -10.93 14.22
N ARG A 72 -2.71 -11.69 15.00
CA ARG A 72 -2.62 -11.54 16.46
C ARG A 72 -2.21 -10.13 16.92
N ASN A 73 -1.41 -9.43 16.12
CA ASN A 73 -0.97 -8.07 16.48
C ASN A 73 -2.14 -7.08 16.56
N LEU A 74 -3.27 -7.39 15.95
CA LEU A 74 -4.48 -6.57 16.05
C LEU A 74 -5.08 -6.56 17.47
N GLY A 75 -4.79 -7.57 18.30
CA GLY A 75 -5.23 -7.66 19.67
C GLY A 75 -4.20 -7.18 20.70
N GLU A 76 -2.99 -6.81 20.28
CA GLU A 76 -1.92 -6.41 21.19
C GLU A 76 -2.14 -5.00 21.77
N PRO A 77 -1.68 -4.75 23.02
CA PRO A 77 -1.74 -3.42 23.63
C PRO A 77 -1.03 -2.35 22.78
N GLY A 78 -1.64 -1.18 22.65
CA GLY A 78 -1.13 -0.07 21.85
C GLY A 78 -1.43 -0.18 20.35
N GLY A 79 -2.09 -1.26 19.95
CA GLY A 79 -2.68 -1.44 18.63
C GLY A 79 -4.19 -1.18 18.63
N PRO A 80 -4.94 -1.73 17.65
CA PRO A 80 -6.40 -1.66 17.61
C PRO A 80 -7.08 -2.33 18.79
N GLU A 81 -6.40 -3.23 19.50
CA GLU A 81 -6.83 -3.96 20.68
C GLU A 81 -8.19 -4.65 20.49
N PHE A 82 -8.37 -5.32 19.36
CA PHE A 82 -9.51 -6.22 19.16
C PHE A 82 -9.47 -7.37 20.16
N SER A 83 -10.61 -7.83 20.59
CA SER A 83 -10.71 -9.03 21.44
C SER A 83 -10.16 -10.26 20.73
N GLU A 84 -9.78 -11.28 21.49
CA GLU A 84 -9.30 -12.55 20.92
C GLU A 84 -10.29 -13.18 19.93
N GLN A 85 -11.59 -13.06 20.23
CA GLN A 85 -12.64 -13.57 19.35
C GLN A 85 -12.73 -12.79 18.03
N GLU A 86 -12.63 -11.46 18.10
CA GLU A 86 -12.60 -10.62 16.89
C GLU A 86 -11.35 -10.88 16.06
N VAL A 87 -10.17 -11.01 16.69
CA VAL A 87 -8.95 -11.36 15.99
C VAL A 87 -9.07 -12.71 15.25
N LYS A 88 -9.65 -13.73 15.92
CA LYS A 88 -9.91 -15.04 15.29
C LYS A 88 -10.88 -14.89 14.10
N ALA A 89 -11.96 -14.14 14.27
CA ALA A 89 -12.94 -13.93 13.22
C ALA A 89 -12.35 -13.16 12.02
N ILE A 90 -11.56 -12.12 12.29
CA ILE A 90 -10.84 -11.37 11.26
C ILE A 90 -9.88 -12.28 10.50
N ALA A 91 -9.03 -13.04 11.20
CA ALA A 91 -8.10 -13.95 10.58
C ALA A 91 -8.82 -14.98 9.69
N ALA A 92 -9.87 -15.61 10.22
CA ALA A 92 -10.65 -16.63 9.52
C ALA A 92 -11.42 -16.10 8.29
N SER A 93 -11.58 -14.77 8.15
CA SER A 93 -12.17 -14.18 6.96
C SER A 93 -11.24 -14.17 5.73
N PHE A 94 -9.98 -14.58 5.90
CA PHE A 94 -9.00 -14.71 4.83
C PHE A 94 -8.69 -16.18 4.59
N GLU A 95 -8.58 -16.56 3.32
CA GLU A 95 -8.07 -17.85 2.92
C GLU A 95 -6.55 -17.80 2.79
N ILE A 96 -5.86 -18.67 3.51
CA ILE A 96 -4.40 -18.78 3.54
C ILE A 96 -4.00 -20.08 2.86
N GLU A 97 -3.09 -19.99 1.91
CA GLU A 97 -2.43 -21.16 1.34
C GLU A 97 -1.49 -21.78 2.36
N ASP A 98 -1.62 -23.08 2.59
CA ASP A 98 -0.86 -23.86 3.56
C ASP A 98 -0.43 -25.18 2.94
N GLY A 99 0.51 -25.87 3.55
CA GLY A 99 1.01 -27.12 3.06
C GLY A 99 2.54 -27.14 2.90
N PRO A 100 3.09 -28.15 2.23
CA PRO A 100 2.35 -29.30 1.66
C PRO A 100 1.77 -30.22 2.75
N ASP A 101 0.68 -30.91 2.43
CA ASP A 101 0.13 -31.99 3.27
C ASP A 101 0.98 -33.28 3.19
N SER A 102 0.52 -34.37 3.81
CA SER A 102 1.24 -35.63 3.80
C SER A 102 1.36 -36.28 2.40
N GLN A 103 0.64 -35.78 1.42
CA GLN A 103 0.66 -36.22 0.01
C GLN A 103 1.48 -35.28 -0.88
N GLY A 104 1.96 -34.17 -0.32
CA GLY A 104 2.73 -33.16 -1.04
C GLY A 104 1.88 -32.08 -1.72
N GLU A 105 0.57 -32.03 -1.42
CA GLU A 105 -0.34 -31.09 -2.05
C GLU A 105 -0.51 -29.79 -1.22
N MET A 106 -0.59 -28.67 -1.92
CA MET A 106 -0.93 -27.39 -1.29
C MET A 106 -2.44 -27.29 -1.13
N PHE A 107 -2.88 -26.73 0.00
CA PHE A 107 -4.30 -26.55 0.28
C PHE A 107 -4.58 -25.15 0.84
N THR A 108 -5.83 -24.71 0.78
CA THR A 108 -6.28 -23.48 1.42
C THR A 108 -7.05 -23.78 2.70
N ARG A 109 -6.88 -22.92 3.68
CA ARG A 109 -7.62 -22.94 4.93
C ARG A 109 -7.98 -21.55 5.42
N PRO A 110 -8.96 -21.40 6.31
CA PRO A 110 -9.18 -20.16 7.03
C PRO A 110 -7.94 -19.73 7.82
N GLY A 111 -7.65 -18.44 7.81
CA GLY A 111 -6.53 -17.87 8.53
C GLY A 111 -6.64 -18.04 10.04
N LYS A 112 -5.49 -18.07 10.70
CA LYS A 112 -5.33 -18.14 12.16
C LYS A 112 -4.66 -16.84 12.67
N PRO A 113 -4.80 -16.50 13.95
CA PRO A 113 -4.14 -15.33 14.52
C PRO A 113 -2.61 -15.30 14.35
N SER A 114 -1.97 -16.46 14.24
CA SER A 114 -0.52 -16.59 14.00
C SER A 114 -0.09 -16.30 12.57
N ASP A 115 -1.02 -16.37 11.62
CA ASP A 115 -0.69 -16.15 10.21
C ASP A 115 -0.35 -14.68 9.95
N LYS A 116 0.51 -14.47 8.96
CA LYS A 116 0.80 -13.13 8.45
C LYS A 116 -0.40 -12.57 7.70
N PHE A 117 -0.50 -11.25 7.66
CA PHE A 117 -1.49 -10.61 6.79
C PHE A 117 -1.31 -11.10 5.37
N LYS A 118 -2.43 -11.52 4.76
CA LYS A 118 -2.42 -12.03 3.40
C LYS A 118 -1.94 -10.95 2.43
N SER A 119 -0.92 -11.27 1.65
CA SER A 119 -0.46 -10.41 0.56
C SER A 119 -1.44 -10.45 -0.61
N PRO A 120 -1.71 -9.29 -1.28
CA PRO A 120 -2.63 -9.26 -2.42
C PRO A 120 -2.09 -10.00 -3.65
N TYR A 121 -0.76 -10.15 -3.75
CA TYR A 121 -0.10 -10.78 -4.88
C TYR A 121 0.87 -11.87 -4.40
N PRO A 122 1.06 -12.93 -5.19
CA PRO A 122 1.94 -14.05 -4.81
C PRO A 122 3.44 -13.66 -4.83
N ASN A 123 3.81 -12.65 -5.61
CA ASN A 123 5.19 -12.18 -5.73
C ASN A 123 5.27 -10.76 -6.28
N THR A 124 6.47 -10.18 -6.24
CA THR A 124 6.76 -8.83 -6.72
C THR A 124 6.45 -8.63 -8.19
N GLN A 125 6.70 -9.64 -9.03
CA GLN A 125 6.48 -9.55 -10.47
C GLN A 125 4.99 -9.43 -10.79
N ALA A 126 4.16 -10.26 -10.14
CA ALA A 126 2.70 -10.19 -10.28
C ALA A 126 2.16 -8.84 -9.78
N ALA A 127 2.65 -8.35 -8.63
CA ALA A 127 2.28 -7.04 -8.10
C ALA A 127 2.63 -5.91 -9.08
N THR A 128 3.84 -5.92 -9.62
CA THR A 128 4.31 -4.90 -10.59
C THR A 128 3.50 -4.91 -11.87
N ALA A 129 3.21 -6.09 -12.40
CA ALA A 129 2.42 -6.24 -13.63
C ALA A 129 0.98 -5.73 -13.44
N ALA A 130 0.35 -6.04 -12.30
CA ALA A 130 -1.01 -5.61 -11.98
C ALA A 130 -1.12 -4.09 -11.73
N ASN A 131 -0.02 -3.42 -11.42
CA ASN A 131 0.02 -1.99 -11.07
C ASN A 131 0.76 -1.13 -12.10
N GLY A 132 0.62 -1.47 -13.39
CA GLY A 132 1.13 -0.64 -14.49
C GLY A 132 2.66 -0.50 -14.52
N GLY A 133 3.39 -1.49 -14.02
CA GLY A 133 4.86 -1.50 -13.98
C GLY A 133 5.47 -0.94 -12.69
N ALA A 134 4.65 -0.49 -11.73
CA ALA A 134 5.11 -0.01 -10.43
C ALA A 134 4.80 -1.02 -9.32
N TYR A 135 5.79 -1.35 -8.48
CA TYR A 135 5.57 -2.22 -7.32
C TYR A 135 4.94 -1.42 -6.16
N PRO A 136 3.73 -1.77 -5.67
CA PRO A 136 3.15 -1.15 -4.50
C PRO A 136 4.00 -1.48 -3.25
N PRO A 137 4.53 -0.48 -2.52
CA PRO A 137 5.38 -0.74 -1.37
C PRO A 137 4.60 -1.43 -0.24
N ASP A 138 5.30 -2.29 0.51
CA ASP A 138 4.78 -2.86 1.76
C ASP A 138 4.56 -1.76 2.81
N MET A 139 3.41 -1.76 3.46
CA MET A 139 3.00 -0.71 4.39
C MET A 139 3.45 -0.95 5.84
N SER A 140 4.04 -2.11 6.17
CA SER A 140 4.39 -2.48 7.54
C SER A 140 5.22 -1.45 8.29
N VAL A 141 6.12 -0.74 7.61
CA VAL A 141 7.02 0.26 8.20
C VAL A 141 6.97 1.61 7.46
N LEU A 142 5.96 1.81 6.63
CA LEU A 142 5.88 2.98 5.76
C LEU A 142 5.95 4.31 6.53
N VAL A 143 5.24 4.40 7.66
CA VAL A 143 5.22 5.61 8.51
C VAL A 143 6.62 5.93 9.05
N LYS A 144 7.40 4.91 9.41
CA LYS A 144 8.79 5.10 9.87
C LYS A 144 9.76 5.43 8.74
N ALA A 145 9.47 4.99 7.52
CA ALA A 145 10.31 5.23 6.35
C ALA A 145 10.12 6.63 5.74
N ARG A 146 9.04 7.32 6.07
CA ARG A 146 8.73 8.67 5.57
C ARG A 146 8.98 9.70 6.65
N LYS A 147 9.89 10.66 6.38
CA LYS A 147 10.10 11.81 7.26
C LYS A 147 8.92 12.76 7.15
N GLY A 148 8.37 13.18 8.29
CA GLY A 148 7.29 14.18 8.35
C GLY A 148 5.88 13.61 8.32
N GLY A 149 5.71 12.30 8.50
CA GLY A 149 4.43 11.67 8.78
C GLY A 149 3.97 11.90 10.22
#